data_7c96a0f499ce97cc6f3d3aa87383756b
#
_entry.id   7c96a0f499ce97cc6f3d3aa87383756b
#
_cell.length_a   1.000
_cell.length_b   1.000
_cell.length_c   1.000
_cell.angle_alpha   90.00
_cell.angle_beta   90.00
_cell.angle_gamma   90.00
#
_symmetry.space_group_name_H-M   'P 1'
#
loop_
_entity.id
_entity.type
_entity.pdbx_description
1 polymer ?
#
loop_
_entity_poly.entity_id
_entity_poly.type
_entity_poly.pdbx_seq_one_letter_code
_entity_poly.pdbx_strand_id
1 'polypeptide(L)'
;MLAYTLKEGKFVTSAGPIRPNSPQRDLFYRIHWEGDRLLVAGGVNTVGADYYPATAMYWEDGQWTNFQEMESAPEGYTNFRLYNTTHLVQDPEDPTHHFASLYRSGLCEYREGKFERIYHSDNSPLCSILPNDASYYNFVSCSGLSYDQDHNLWMLCSQTDTIIRIRKADGAWRALYYQEIANASLCDDYLMHSSGLVMMVSRRLDKSGIFCLDYNGTLDNRADDRHILRHNIINQDNTSYQPDEFYCIAEDLNGQVWVGTNLGLFLIPDPTTFFDNSFNYEQVKINRNDGSGLADYLLSGVSINCITIDGANRKWIGTHSDGLYLISADGQEMIHHFTTDDSPILSNTIQSIA
;
A
#
# COMPACT_ATOMS: atom_id res chain seq x y z
N MET A 1 -21.57 8.59 24.10
CA MET A 1 -22.70 9.28 24.79
C MET A 1 -23.63 8.21 25.35
N LEU A 2 -24.10 8.35 26.59
CA LEU A 2 -25.07 7.42 27.20
C LEU A 2 -26.48 8.03 27.08
N ALA A 3 -27.44 7.20 26.64
CA ALA A 3 -28.85 7.60 26.63
C ALA A 3 -29.52 7.24 27.98
N TYR A 4 -30.26 8.18 28.53
CA TYR A 4 -31.00 8.00 29.76
C TYR A 4 -32.50 8.22 29.53
N THR A 5 -33.29 7.37 30.10
CA THR A 5 -34.73 7.57 30.19
C THR A 5 -35.11 7.89 31.65
N LEU A 6 -36.07 8.79 31.84
CA LEU A 6 -36.61 9.07 33.16
C LEU A 6 -37.67 8.03 33.48
N LYS A 7 -37.41 7.14 34.42
CA LYS A 7 -38.40 6.18 34.96
C LYS A 7 -38.56 6.44 36.45
N GLU A 8 -39.82 6.66 36.88
CA GLU A 8 -40.15 6.87 38.30
C GLU A 8 -39.31 7.94 39.00
N GLY A 9 -39.02 9.06 38.28
CA GLY A 9 -38.24 10.15 38.81
C GLY A 9 -36.73 9.91 38.89
N LYS A 10 -36.23 8.79 38.33
CA LYS A 10 -34.79 8.47 38.27
C LYS A 10 -34.34 8.35 36.83
N PHE A 11 -33.12 8.86 36.53
CA PHE A 11 -32.47 8.61 35.22
C PHE A 11 -31.93 7.18 35.21
N VAL A 12 -32.45 6.37 34.30
CA VAL A 12 -32.00 4.99 34.07
C VAL A 12 -31.38 4.92 32.69
N THR A 13 -30.21 4.30 32.54
CA THR A 13 -29.62 4.03 31.24
C THR A 13 -30.59 3.21 30.39
N SER A 14 -31.05 3.77 29.30
CA SER A 14 -32.06 3.15 28.44
C SER A 14 -31.49 2.25 27.33
N ALA A 15 -30.22 2.44 27.04
CA ALA A 15 -29.49 1.65 26.06
C ALA A 15 -27.98 1.73 26.38
N GLY A 16 -27.20 0.87 25.79
CA GLY A 16 -25.77 1.00 25.77
C GLY A 16 -25.31 2.37 25.22
N PRO A 17 -24.02 2.66 25.19
CA PRO A 17 -23.53 3.92 24.68
C PRO A 17 -24.05 4.13 23.24
N ILE A 18 -24.67 5.27 22.98
CA ILE A 18 -25.03 5.71 21.63
C ILE A 18 -23.70 6.02 20.94
N ARG A 19 -23.33 5.21 19.97
CA ARG A 19 -22.22 5.48 19.07
C ARG A 19 -22.84 5.86 17.72
N PRO A 20 -22.50 7.03 17.16
CA PRO A 20 -22.84 7.32 15.76
C PRO A 20 -22.15 6.30 14.87
N ASN A 21 -22.72 6.05 13.69
CA ASN A 21 -21.98 5.32 12.67
C ASN A 21 -20.79 6.18 12.24
N SER A 22 -19.60 5.73 12.54
CA SER A 22 -18.34 6.45 12.32
C SER A 22 -17.18 5.47 12.18
N PRO A 23 -16.04 5.92 11.65
CA PRO A 23 -14.81 5.15 11.72
C PRO A 23 -14.52 4.70 13.15
N GLN A 24 -13.97 3.53 13.29
CA GLN A 24 -13.56 2.99 14.59
C GLN A 24 -12.50 3.85 15.27
N ARG A 25 -11.58 4.38 14.43
CA ARG A 25 -10.48 5.26 14.82
C ARG A 25 -10.21 6.28 13.72
N ASP A 26 -9.52 7.34 14.05
CA ASP A 26 -8.99 8.34 13.13
C ASP A 26 -7.61 7.94 12.55
N LEU A 27 -7.40 6.66 12.35
CA LEU A 27 -6.19 6.09 11.76
C LEU A 27 -6.47 5.67 10.33
N PHE A 28 -5.95 6.44 9.37
CA PHE A 28 -6.12 6.24 7.95
C PHE A 28 -4.73 6.15 7.30
N TYR A 29 -4.05 5.02 7.51
CA TYR A 29 -2.71 4.80 6.98
C TYR A 29 -2.74 4.54 5.48
N ARG A 30 -3.60 3.63 5.04
CA ARG A 30 -3.84 3.34 3.63
C ARG A 30 -5.34 3.23 3.36
N ILE A 31 -5.76 3.90 2.30
CA ILE A 31 -7.14 3.85 1.81
C ILE A 31 -7.13 3.50 0.32
N HIS A 32 -8.12 2.74 -0.13
CA HIS A 32 -8.34 2.49 -1.55
C HIS A 32 -9.77 2.04 -1.80
N TRP A 33 -10.23 2.25 -3.02
CA TRP A 33 -11.54 1.77 -3.45
C TRP A 33 -11.45 0.33 -3.96
N GLU A 34 -12.41 -0.49 -3.54
CA GLU A 34 -12.68 -1.82 -4.08
C GLU A 34 -14.17 -1.88 -4.44
N GLY A 35 -14.48 -1.76 -5.73
CA GLY A 35 -15.85 -1.52 -6.17
C GLY A 35 -16.42 -0.23 -5.57
N ASP A 36 -17.54 -0.34 -4.84
CA ASP A 36 -18.22 0.79 -4.18
C ASP A 36 -17.78 0.99 -2.71
N ARG A 37 -16.77 0.25 -2.25
CA ARG A 37 -16.25 0.29 -0.88
C ARG A 37 -14.95 1.03 -0.78
N LEU A 38 -14.87 2.00 0.13
CA LEU A 38 -13.61 2.58 0.55
C LEU A 38 -13.02 1.74 1.67
N LEU A 39 -12.02 0.93 1.38
CA LEU A 39 -11.31 0.13 2.37
C LEU A 39 -10.27 0.96 3.11
N VAL A 40 -10.16 0.75 4.42
CA VAL A 40 -9.25 1.52 5.28
C VAL A 40 -8.44 0.58 6.16
N ALA A 41 -7.12 0.68 6.04
CA ALA A 41 -6.15 0.09 6.94
C ALA A 41 -5.62 1.17 7.90
N GLY A 42 -5.80 0.97 9.20
CA GLY A 42 -5.38 1.91 10.23
C GLY A 42 -4.16 1.42 11.00
N GLY A 43 -2.99 1.88 10.59
CA GLY A 43 -1.73 1.48 11.23
C GLY A 43 -0.56 2.30 10.71
N VAL A 44 0.62 1.73 10.79
CA VAL A 44 1.85 2.28 10.23
C VAL A 44 2.79 1.14 9.82
N ASN A 45 3.62 1.37 8.82
CA ASN A 45 4.64 0.43 8.38
C ASN A 45 6.04 1.07 8.54
N THR A 46 6.44 1.37 9.78
CA THR A 46 7.75 1.96 10.07
C THR A 46 8.40 1.35 11.30
N VAL A 47 9.73 1.24 11.28
CA VAL A 47 10.52 0.79 12.42
C VAL A 47 10.48 1.86 13.51
N GLY A 48 10.18 1.46 14.75
CA GLY A 48 10.13 2.36 15.91
C GLY A 48 8.84 3.18 16.01
N ALA A 49 7.85 2.89 15.17
CA ALA A 49 6.54 3.53 15.25
C ALA A 49 5.75 3.10 16.49
N ASP A 50 4.80 3.92 16.87
CA ASP A 50 3.82 3.60 17.89
C ASP A 50 3.01 2.35 17.51
N TYR A 51 2.61 1.60 18.53
CA TYR A 51 1.79 0.40 18.33
C TYR A 51 0.32 0.80 18.37
N TYR A 52 -0.26 0.97 17.20
CA TYR A 52 -1.71 1.17 17.08
C TYR A 52 -2.43 -0.16 17.02
N PRO A 53 -3.57 -0.33 17.70
CA PRO A 53 -4.39 -1.52 17.55
C PRO A 53 -4.69 -1.79 16.08
N ALA A 54 -4.69 -3.06 15.69
CA ALA A 54 -5.02 -3.43 14.31
C ALA A 54 -6.43 -2.94 13.98
N THR A 55 -6.51 -1.98 13.06
CA THR A 55 -7.75 -1.32 12.67
C THR A 55 -8.01 -1.60 11.20
N ALA A 56 -9.13 -2.25 10.92
CA ALA A 56 -9.63 -2.50 9.58
C ALA A 56 -11.10 -2.08 9.53
N MET A 57 -11.49 -1.36 8.50
CA MET A 57 -12.84 -0.87 8.32
C MET A 57 -13.10 -0.54 6.86
N TYR A 58 -14.35 -0.44 6.48
CA TYR A 58 -14.71 0.13 5.18
C TYR A 58 -15.92 1.06 5.29
N TRP A 59 -16.02 1.96 4.32
CA TRP A 59 -17.19 2.82 4.10
C TRP A 59 -17.91 2.40 2.82
N GLU A 60 -19.24 2.29 2.89
CA GLU A 60 -20.11 1.96 1.78
C GLU A 60 -21.47 2.62 2.01
N ASP A 61 -22.07 3.24 1.02
CA ASP A 61 -23.42 3.85 1.06
C ASP A 61 -23.65 4.76 2.27
N GLY A 62 -22.68 5.56 2.66
CA GLY A 62 -22.79 6.48 3.79
C GLY A 62 -22.64 5.81 5.16
N GLN A 63 -22.26 4.54 5.21
CA GLN A 63 -22.13 3.77 6.44
C GLN A 63 -20.73 3.22 6.62
N TRP A 64 -20.25 3.26 7.85
CA TRP A 64 -19.01 2.60 8.26
C TRP A 64 -19.30 1.19 8.76
N THR A 65 -18.54 0.24 8.28
CA THR A 65 -18.41 -1.11 8.85
C THR A 65 -17.03 -1.25 9.47
N ASN A 66 -17.03 -1.36 10.79
CA ASN A 66 -15.81 -1.54 11.57
C ASN A 66 -15.61 -3.04 11.82
N PHE A 67 -14.44 -3.56 11.51
CA PHE A 67 -14.10 -4.96 11.72
C PHE A 67 -13.86 -5.24 13.20
N GLN A 68 -14.01 -6.50 13.57
CA GLN A 68 -13.78 -6.94 14.93
C GLN A 68 -12.37 -6.62 15.39
N GLU A 69 -12.24 -5.81 16.43
CA GLU A 69 -10.99 -5.56 17.12
C GLU A 69 -10.65 -6.73 18.03
N MET A 70 -9.42 -7.21 17.95
CA MET A 70 -8.92 -8.23 18.85
C MET A 70 -8.15 -7.55 19.99
N GLU A 71 -8.73 -7.47 21.17
CA GLU A 71 -8.10 -6.89 22.37
C GLU A 71 -7.04 -7.82 22.98
N SER A 72 -7.14 -9.13 22.71
CA SER A 72 -6.22 -10.16 23.19
C SER A 72 -5.93 -11.18 22.10
N ALA A 73 -4.82 -11.89 22.26
CA ALA A 73 -4.49 -12.99 21.38
C ALA A 73 -5.64 -14.01 21.33
N PRO A 74 -6.00 -14.53 20.14
CA PRO A 74 -6.93 -15.63 20.03
C PRO A 74 -6.51 -16.83 20.89
N GLU A 75 -7.46 -17.68 21.28
CA GLU A 75 -7.17 -18.91 22.01
C GLU A 75 -6.12 -19.76 21.25
N GLY A 76 -5.07 -20.19 21.93
CA GLY A 76 -3.94 -20.92 21.34
C GLY A 76 -2.77 -20.05 20.87
N TYR A 77 -2.89 -18.71 20.91
CA TYR A 77 -1.82 -17.79 20.54
C TYR A 77 -1.28 -17.07 21.78
N THR A 78 -0.16 -17.46 22.31
CA THR A 78 0.50 -16.78 23.43
C THR A 78 1.39 -15.65 22.92
N ASN A 79 1.38 -14.49 23.61
CA ASN A 79 2.18 -13.31 23.29
C ASN A 79 1.88 -12.65 21.93
N PHE A 80 0.70 -12.85 21.40
CA PHE A 80 0.25 -12.26 20.17
C PHE A 80 -0.35 -10.88 20.43
N ARG A 81 0.10 -9.88 19.70
CA ARG A 81 -0.49 -8.54 19.72
C ARG A 81 -0.75 -8.11 18.31
N LEU A 82 -2.02 -7.82 17.98
CA LEU A 82 -2.42 -7.36 16.67
C LEU A 82 -2.25 -5.86 16.60
N TYR A 83 -1.22 -5.42 15.87
CA TYR A 83 -0.89 -4.02 15.70
C TYR A 83 -0.72 -3.65 14.23
N ASN A 84 -1.03 -2.38 13.94
CA ASN A 84 -0.64 -1.71 12.71
C ASN A 84 -1.08 -2.47 11.45
N THR A 85 -2.36 -2.38 11.14
CA THR A 85 -2.87 -2.82 9.83
C THR A 85 -2.25 -1.97 8.74
N THR A 86 -1.53 -2.59 7.82
CA THR A 86 -0.82 -1.91 6.73
C THR A 86 -1.61 -1.92 5.42
N HIS A 87 -2.37 -2.98 5.16
CA HIS A 87 -3.28 -3.10 4.02
C HIS A 87 -4.54 -3.85 4.45
N LEU A 88 -5.62 -3.57 3.73
CA LEU A 88 -6.88 -4.30 3.81
C LEU A 88 -7.34 -4.56 2.37
N VAL A 89 -7.64 -5.79 2.01
CA VAL A 89 -8.17 -6.14 0.69
C VAL A 89 -9.41 -6.99 0.83
N GLN A 90 -10.32 -6.86 -0.13
CA GLN A 90 -11.52 -7.65 -0.26
C GLN A 90 -11.28 -8.78 -1.26
N ASP A 91 -11.80 -9.97 -0.99
CA ASP A 91 -11.80 -11.08 -1.93
C ASP A 91 -12.67 -10.71 -3.16
N PRO A 92 -12.13 -10.76 -4.39
CA PRO A 92 -12.88 -10.38 -5.58
C PRO A 92 -14.15 -11.21 -5.82
N GLU A 93 -14.20 -12.45 -5.31
CA GLU A 93 -15.34 -13.36 -5.48
C GLU A 93 -16.31 -13.34 -4.30
N ASP A 94 -15.86 -12.86 -3.12
CA ASP A 94 -16.68 -12.83 -1.91
C ASP A 94 -16.51 -11.49 -1.17
N PRO A 95 -17.42 -10.52 -1.37
CA PRO A 95 -17.32 -9.21 -0.75
C PRO A 95 -17.50 -9.22 0.77
N THR A 96 -17.75 -10.38 1.38
CA THR A 96 -17.79 -10.53 2.85
C THR A 96 -16.45 -11.01 3.40
N HIS A 97 -15.54 -11.46 2.53
CA HIS A 97 -14.25 -12.03 2.88
C HIS A 97 -13.12 -11.01 2.65
N HIS A 98 -12.29 -10.81 3.66
CA HIS A 98 -11.24 -9.80 3.62
C HIS A 98 -9.95 -10.32 4.24
N PHE A 99 -8.82 -9.80 3.76
CA PHE A 99 -7.52 -10.00 4.38
C PHE A 99 -6.91 -8.66 4.78
N ALA A 100 -6.31 -8.65 5.97
CA ALA A 100 -5.59 -7.50 6.50
C ALA A 100 -4.15 -7.89 6.84
N SER A 101 -3.17 -7.23 6.25
CA SER A 101 -1.77 -7.41 6.62
C SER A 101 -1.42 -6.56 7.83
N LEU A 102 -0.55 -7.12 8.68
CA LEU A 102 -0.11 -6.48 9.92
C LEU A 102 1.41 -6.33 9.93
N TYR A 103 1.89 -5.20 10.37
CA TYR A 103 3.34 -4.92 10.42
C TYR A 103 4.14 -5.90 11.27
N ARG A 104 3.54 -6.52 12.30
CA ARG A 104 4.26 -7.40 13.24
C ARG A 104 3.65 -8.78 13.45
N SER A 105 2.48 -9.01 12.91
CA SER A 105 1.69 -10.19 13.30
C SER A 105 1.24 -11.04 12.11
N GLY A 106 1.68 -10.71 10.89
CA GLY A 106 1.38 -11.49 9.71
C GLY A 106 0.10 -11.07 9.00
N LEU A 107 -0.77 -12.01 8.67
CA LEU A 107 -1.97 -11.81 7.86
C LEU A 107 -3.22 -12.24 8.61
N CYS A 108 -4.17 -11.34 8.83
CA CYS A 108 -5.49 -11.63 9.38
C CYS A 108 -6.50 -11.92 8.28
N GLU A 109 -7.36 -12.88 8.52
CA GLU A 109 -8.52 -13.22 7.70
C GLU A 109 -9.81 -12.83 8.43
N TYR A 110 -10.71 -12.15 7.74
CA TYR A 110 -11.99 -11.71 8.25
C TYR A 110 -13.12 -12.16 7.33
N ARG A 111 -14.25 -12.53 7.93
CA ARG A 111 -15.51 -12.78 7.22
C ARG A 111 -16.63 -12.01 7.87
N GLU A 112 -17.40 -11.29 7.09
CA GLU A 112 -18.44 -10.37 7.60
C GLU A 112 -17.90 -9.40 8.68
N GLY A 113 -16.63 -8.95 8.53
CA GLY A 113 -15.95 -8.10 9.51
C GLY A 113 -15.59 -8.79 10.82
N LYS A 114 -15.83 -10.10 10.96
CA LYS A 114 -15.43 -10.89 12.13
C LYS A 114 -14.09 -11.57 11.87
N PHE A 115 -13.26 -11.60 12.90
CA PHE A 115 -11.99 -12.32 12.85
C PHE A 115 -12.22 -13.83 12.69
N GLU A 116 -11.59 -14.45 11.69
CA GLU A 116 -11.62 -15.90 11.48
C GLU A 116 -10.28 -16.54 11.85
N ARG A 117 -9.17 -15.97 11.32
CA ARG A 117 -7.86 -16.58 11.45
C ARG A 117 -6.73 -15.56 11.33
N ILE A 118 -5.58 -15.94 11.88
CA ILE A 118 -4.33 -15.26 11.59
C ILE A 118 -3.30 -16.25 11.03
N TYR A 119 -2.59 -15.83 10.00
CA TYR A 119 -1.47 -16.56 9.42
C TYR A 119 -0.17 -15.94 9.89
N HIS A 120 0.71 -16.78 10.43
CA HIS A 120 2.01 -16.41 10.96
C HIS A 120 3.01 -17.58 10.80
N SER A 121 4.20 -17.50 11.39
CA SER A 121 5.27 -18.48 11.19
C SER A 121 4.95 -19.91 11.61
N ASP A 122 3.99 -20.12 12.53
CA ASP A 122 3.68 -21.47 13.04
C ASP A 122 2.63 -22.21 12.21
N ASN A 123 1.85 -21.50 11.40
CA ASN A 123 0.72 -22.08 10.65
C ASN A 123 0.70 -21.75 9.16
N SER A 124 1.75 -21.09 8.68
CA SER A 124 1.88 -20.67 7.27
C SER A 124 3.36 -20.57 6.89
N PRO A 125 3.70 -20.40 5.61
CA PRO A 125 5.07 -20.12 5.18
C PRO A 125 5.56 -18.69 5.49
N LEU A 126 4.78 -17.88 6.18
CA LEU A 126 5.22 -16.55 6.63
C LEU A 126 6.31 -16.70 7.67
N CYS A 127 7.37 -15.90 7.56
CA CYS A 127 8.55 -16.00 8.41
C CYS A 127 8.70 -14.78 9.31
N SER A 128 9.12 -15.02 10.56
CA SER A 128 9.57 -13.94 11.43
C SER A 128 10.83 -13.28 10.88
N ILE A 129 10.95 -11.98 11.03
CA ILE A 129 12.19 -11.23 10.76
C ILE A 129 13.25 -11.46 11.84
N LEU A 130 12.84 -11.99 13.02
CA LEU A 130 13.68 -12.29 14.16
C LEU A 130 13.45 -13.75 14.63
N PRO A 131 13.67 -14.77 13.77
CA PRO A 131 13.27 -16.15 14.07
C PRO A 131 14.03 -16.78 15.24
N ASN A 132 15.19 -16.22 15.60
CA ASN A 132 16.04 -16.73 16.70
C ASN A 132 15.79 -16.02 18.03
N ASP A 133 14.91 -15.03 18.08
CA ASP A 133 14.54 -14.31 19.29
C ASP A 133 13.22 -14.87 19.83
N ALA A 134 13.29 -15.55 20.98
CA ALA A 134 12.12 -16.17 21.60
C ALA A 134 10.99 -15.17 21.95
N SER A 135 11.30 -13.89 22.11
CA SER A 135 10.31 -12.81 22.38
C SER A 135 9.64 -12.30 21.11
N TYR A 136 10.24 -12.55 19.93
CA TYR A 136 9.83 -11.99 18.63
C TYR A 136 9.73 -13.06 17.53
N TYR A 137 9.67 -14.35 17.90
CA TYR A 137 9.63 -15.45 16.93
C TYR A 137 8.48 -15.35 15.91
N ASN A 138 7.41 -14.63 16.26
CA ASN A 138 6.26 -14.33 15.40
C ASN A 138 6.24 -12.90 14.84
N PHE A 139 7.37 -12.23 14.82
CA PHE A 139 7.45 -10.92 14.21
C PHE A 139 7.41 -11.06 12.67
N VAL A 140 6.23 -11.22 12.12
CA VAL A 140 5.98 -11.32 10.67
C VAL A 140 5.55 -9.95 10.13
N SER A 141 6.43 -9.31 9.38
CA SER A 141 6.17 -8.02 8.74
C SER A 141 5.54 -8.25 7.37
N CYS A 142 4.21 -8.15 7.31
CA CYS A 142 3.43 -8.38 6.11
C CYS A 142 2.81 -7.07 5.61
N SER A 143 2.84 -6.84 4.29
CA SER A 143 2.27 -5.65 3.64
C SER A 143 2.00 -5.92 2.16
N GLY A 144 1.63 -4.90 1.38
CA GLY A 144 1.49 -4.97 -0.06
C GLY A 144 0.52 -6.08 -0.50
N LEU A 145 -0.73 -6.05 -0.03
CA LEU A 145 -1.72 -7.04 -0.44
C LEU A 145 -2.32 -6.67 -1.79
N SER A 146 -2.42 -7.66 -2.69
CA SER A 146 -3.15 -7.54 -3.96
C SER A 146 -3.59 -8.91 -4.44
N TYR A 147 -4.72 -8.97 -5.16
CA TYR A 147 -5.15 -10.17 -5.87
C TYR A 147 -4.69 -10.12 -7.32
N ASP A 148 -4.25 -11.26 -7.86
CA ASP A 148 -4.05 -11.42 -9.30
C ASP A 148 -5.36 -11.83 -10.00
N GLN A 149 -5.28 -11.97 -11.33
CA GLN A 149 -6.44 -12.35 -12.17
C GLN A 149 -6.93 -13.79 -11.90
N ASP A 150 -6.10 -14.64 -11.31
CA ASP A 150 -6.42 -16.01 -10.92
C ASP A 150 -6.88 -16.09 -9.45
N HIS A 151 -7.19 -14.94 -8.84
CA HIS A 151 -7.65 -14.79 -7.45
C HIS A 151 -6.64 -15.30 -6.42
N ASN A 152 -5.36 -15.31 -6.74
CA ASN A 152 -4.32 -15.57 -5.76
C ASN A 152 -4.01 -14.28 -5.00
N LEU A 153 -3.93 -14.37 -3.68
CA LEU A 153 -3.55 -13.25 -2.82
C LEU A 153 -2.03 -13.17 -2.70
N TRP A 154 -1.48 -12.11 -3.24
CA TRP A 154 -0.05 -11.79 -3.16
C TRP A 154 0.22 -10.87 -1.98
N MET A 155 1.38 -11.01 -1.36
CA MET A 155 1.82 -10.20 -0.24
C MET A 155 3.34 -10.07 -0.18
N LEU A 156 3.80 -9.01 0.46
CA LEU A 156 5.21 -8.71 0.65
C LEU A 156 5.60 -8.88 2.12
N CYS A 157 6.62 -9.70 2.37
CA CYS A 157 7.15 -9.97 3.70
C CYS A 157 8.54 -9.35 3.85
N SER A 158 8.58 -8.09 4.24
CA SER A 158 9.83 -7.34 4.39
C SER A 158 10.82 -7.98 5.36
N GLN A 159 12.13 -7.75 5.13
CA GLN A 159 13.25 -8.21 5.97
C GLN A 159 13.31 -9.73 6.13
N THR A 160 12.82 -10.48 5.17
CA THR A 160 12.99 -11.93 5.06
C THR A 160 13.77 -12.26 3.80
N ASP A 161 14.38 -13.44 3.75
CA ASP A 161 15.09 -13.90 2.54
C ASP A 161 14.17 -14.01 1.32
N THR A 162 12.91 -14.29 1.54
CA THR A 162 11.90 -14.44 0.49
C THR A 162 10.76 -13.46 0.73
N ILE A 163 10.79 -12.35 -0.01
CA ILE A 163 9.86 -11.23 0.16
C ILE A 163 8.45 -11.57 -0.34
N ILE A 164 8.34 -12.21 -1.52
CA ILE A 164 7.04 -12.45 -2.16
C ILE A 164 6.45 -13.75 -1.64
N ARG A 165 5.26 -13.65 -1.07
CA ARG A 165 4.42 -14.77 -0.66
C ARG A 165 3.09 -14.70 -1.37
N ILE A 166 2.54 -15.84 -1.72
CA ILE A 166 1.28 -15.95 -2.44
C ILE A 166 0.44 -17.03 -1.76
N ARG A 167 -0.79 -16.67 -1.43
CA ARG A 167 -1.82 -17.61 -1.02
C ARG A 167 -2.73 -17.83 -2.23
N LYS A 168 -2.66 -19.02 -2.83
CA LYS A 168 -3.46 -19.37 -4.00
C LYS A 168 -4.96 -19.43 -3.65
N ALA A 169 -5.81 -19.29 -4.65
CA ALA A 169 -7.25 -19.41 -4.51
C ALA A 169 -7.69 -20.74 -3.86
N ASP A 170 -6.95 -21.83 -4.10
CA ASP A 170 -7.17 -23.15 -3.48
C ASP A 170 -6.67 -23.26 -2.03
N GLY A 171 -6.10 -22.18 -1.48
CA GLY A 171 -5.53 -22.12 -0.14
C GLY A 171 -4.07 -22.60 -0.03
N ALA A 172 -3.48 -23.11 -1.11
CA ALA A 172 -2.08 -23.48 -1.12
C ALA A 172 -1.17 -22.23 -1.09
N TRP A 173 0.06 -22.40 -0.63
CA TRP A 173 1.01 -21.30 -0.54
C TRP A 173 2.15 -21.46 -1.55
N ARG A 174 2.65 -20.30 -2.02
CA ARG A 174 3.89 -20.18 -2.79
C ARG A 174 4.78 -19.10 -2.19
N ALA A 175 6.08 -19.26 -2.39
CA ALA A 175 7.11 -18.34 -1.97
C ALA A 175 8.08 -18.15 -3.15
N LEU A 176 8.22 -16.91 -3.62
CA LEU A 176 9.08 -16.58 -4.75
C LEU A 176 10.34 -15.88 -4.23
N TYR A 177 11.47 -16.58 -4.30
CA TYR A 177 12.76 -16.06 -3.89
C TYR A 177 13.48 -15.42 -5.08
N TYR A 178 13.88 -14.17 -4.91
CA TYR A 178 14.77 -13.45 -5.82
C TYR A 178 15.87 -12.77 -5.02
N GLN A 179 17.12 -13.03 -5.39
CA GLN A 179 18.30 -12.57 -4.63
C GLN A 179 18.37 -11.03 -4.56
N GLU A 180 17.91 -10.35 -5.59
CA GLU A 180 17.96 -8.89 -5.70
C GLU A 180 17.16 -8.19 -4.59
N ILE A 181 16.04 -8.79 -4.19
CA ILE A 181 15.16 -8.25 -3.16
C ILE A 181 15.25 -8.98 -1.82
N ALA A 182 16.07 -10.02 -1.71
CA ALA A 182 16.22 -10.76 -0.45
C ALA A 182 16.63 -9.81 0.68
N ASN A 183 15.90 -9.89 1.81
CA ASN A 183 16.04 -9.01 2.98
C ASN A 183 15.76 -7.51 2.73
N ALA A 184 15.11 -7.15 1.63
CA ALA A 184 14.71 -5.77 1.38
C ALA A 184 13.79 -5.24 2.49
N SER A 185 13.92 -3.95 2.78
CA SER A 185 13.22 -3.29 3.89
C SER A 185 12.08 -2.42 3.38
N LEU A 186 10.94 -2.45 4.10
CA LEU A 186 9.75 -1.65 3.77
C LEU A 186 9.27 -1.84 2.33
N CYS A 187 9.04 -3.08 1.93
CA CYS A 187 8.36 -3.41 0.69
C CYS A 187 6.86 -3.34 0.97
N ASP A 188 6.21 -2.24 0.62
CA ASP A 188 4.82 -1.98 1.00
C ASP A 188 3.93 -1.46 -0.10
N ASP A 189 4.46 -1.15 -1.26
CA ASP A 189 3.67 -0.83 -2.43
C ASP A 189 3.88 -1.82 -3.58
N TYR A 190 2.80 -2.13 -4.27
CA TYR A 190 2.72 -3.26 -5.18
C TYR A 190 1.73 -2.99 -6.30
N LEU A 191 2.11 -3.32 -7.51
CA LEU A 191 1.32 -3.12 -8.71
C LEU A 191 1.23 -4.43 -9.50
N MET A 192 0.02 -4.93 -9.68
CA MET A 192 -0.32 -5.90 -10.71
C MET A 192 -0.65 -5.15 -11.99
N HIS A 193 0.33 -4.99 -12.86
CA HIS A 193 0.20 -4.24 -14.08
C HIS A 193 -0.70 -4.95 -15.10
N SER A 194 -1.47 -4.20 -15.87
CA SER A 194 -2.42 -4.74 -16.88
C SER A 194 -1.77 -5.63 -17.94
N SER A 195 -0.45 -5.51 -18.19
CA SER A 195 0.30 -6.40 -19.06
C SER A 195 0.68 -7.75 -18.42
N GLY A 196 0.32 -8.00 -17.16
CA GLY A 196 0.69 -9.20 -16.41
C GLY A 196 2.03 -9.09 -15.67
N LEU A 197 2.72 -7.95 -15.75
CA LEU A 197 3.92 -7.70 -14.96
C LEU A 197 3.55 -7.43 -13.50
N VAL A 198 4.43 -7.84 -12.62
CA VAL A 198 4.35 -7.54 -11.19
C VAL A 198 5.45 -6.55 -10.84
N MET A 199 5.08 -5.38 -10.34
CA MET A 199 6.03 -4.36 -9.92
C MET A 199 5.88 -4.09 -8.44
N MET A 200 6.98 -3.96 -7.73
CA MET A 200 6.96 -3.62 -6.30
C MET A 200 7.99 -2.55 -5.97
N VAL A 201 7.66 -1.76 -4.98
CA VAL A 201 8.56 -0.79 -4.38
C VAL A 201 9.35 -1.45 -3.25
N SER A 202 10.68 -1.41 -3.36
CA SER A 202 11.58 -1.56 -2.23
C SER A 202 11.98 -0.18 -1.75
N ARG A 203 11.50 0.22 -0.57
CA ARG A 203 11.44 1.61 -0.21
C ARG A 203 12.80 2.24 0.07
N ARG A 204 13.70 1.55 0.78
CA ARG A 204 14.93 2.16 1.28
C ARG A 204 16.10 1.18 1.48
N LEU A 205 17.25 1.73 1.87
CA LEU A 205 18.51 1.04 2.09
C LEU A 205 19.16 0.58 0.76
N ASP A 206 20.10 -0.34 0.85
CA ASP A 206 20.88 -0.86 -0.27
C ASP A 206 20.07 -1.56 -1.37
N LYS A 207 18.81 -1.88 -1.05
CA LYS A 207 17.85 -2.52 -1.97
C LYS A 207 16.71 -1.59 -2.39
N SER A 208 16.82 -0.26 -2.16
CA SER A 208 15.80 0.69 -2.63
C SER A 208 15.69 0.66 -4.14
N GLY A 209 14.48 0.72 -4.68
CA GLY A 209 14.25 0.67 -6.12
C GLY A 209 12.89 0.09 -6.51
N ILE A 210 12.73 -0.09 -7.81
CA ILE A 210 11.59 -0.79 -8.39
C ILE A 210 12.03 -2.19 -8.83
N PHE A 211 11.45 -3.21 -8.22
CA PHE A 211 11.58 -4.58 -8.68
C PHE A 211 10.46 -4.88 -9.65
N CYS A 212 10.79 -5.45 -10.80
CA CYS A 212 9.83 -5.90 -11.80
C CYS A 212 10.01 -7.39 -12.06
N LEU A 213 8.90 -8.10 -12.09
CA LEU A 213 8.82 -9.53 -12.34
C LEU A 213 7.82 -9.81 -13.45
N ASP A 214 8.25 -10.56 -14.43
CA ASP A 214 7.40 -11.25 -15.38
C ASP A 214 7.48 -12.75 -15.07
N TYR A 215 6.44 -13.27 -14.43
CA TYR A 215 6.35 -14.70 -14.06
C TYR A 215 5.66 -15.54 -15.13
N ASN A 216 5.43 -14.95 -16.33
CA ASN A 216 4.84 -15.56 -17.49
C ASN A 216 3.50 -16.30 -17.19
N GLY A 217 2.76 -15.83 -16.17
CA GLY A 217 1.51 -16.44 -15.72
C GLY A 217 1.68 -17.81 -15.03
N THR A 218 2.91 -18.24 -14.73
CA THR A 218 3.20 -19.58 -14.19
C THR A 218 3.86 -19.54 -12.82
N LEU A 219 3.06 -19.62 -11.74
CA LEU A 219 3.58 -19.58 -10.35
C LEU A 219 4.44 -20.81 -9.97
N ASP A 220 4.26 -21.93 -10.65
CA ASP A 220 4.92 -23.21 -10.34
C ASP A 220 6.14 -23.49 -11.22
N ASN A 221 6.36 -22.70 -12.30
CA ASN A 221 7.54 -22.79 -13.16
C ASN A 221 8.35 -21.48 -13.09
N ARG A 222 9.48 -21.53 -12.43
CA ARG A 222 10.34 -20.35 -12.27
C ARG A 222 11.46 -20.25 -13.30
N ALA A 223 11.55 -21.23 -14.20
CA ALA A 223 12.61 -21.25 -15.19
C ALA A 223 12.40 -20.24 -16.33
N ASP A 224 11.19 -19.74 -16.47
CA ASP A 224 10.77 -18.74 -17.45
C ASP A 224 10.55 -17.33 -16.86
N ASP A 225 10.79 -17.16 -15.55
CA ASP A 225 10.71 -15.86 -14.91
C ASP A 225 11.76 -14.90 -15.49
N ARG A 226 11.34 -13.67 -15.75
CA ARG A 226 12.24 -12.54 -15.98
C ARG A 226 12.07 -11.56 -14.82
N HIS A 227 13.17 -11.12 -14.22
CA HIS A 227 13.11 -10.18 -13.11
C HIS A 227 14.30 -9.24 -13.09
N ILE A 228 14.10 -8.05 -12.55
CA ILE A 228 15.13 -7.03 -12.40
C ILE A 228 14.78 -6.08 -11.25
N LEU A 229 15.80 -5.64 -10.51
CA LEU A 229 15.68 -4.52 -9.56
C LEU A 229 16.47 -3.34 -10.12
N ARG A 230 15.81 -2.19 -10.27
CA ARG A 230 16.45 -0.93 -10.70
C ARG A 230 16.50 0.04 -9.54
N HIS A 231 17.72 0.39 -9.14
CA HIS A 231 18.03 1.35 -8.08
C HIS A 231 18.16 2.77 -8.60
N ASN A 232 18.83 2.90 -9.75
CA ASN A 232 19.13 4.18 -10.37
C ASN A 232 18.06 4.54 -11.39
N ILE A 233 17.74 5.80 -11.46
CA ILE A 233 16.88 6.37 -12.47
C ILE A 233 17.76 7.15 -13.45
N ILE A 234 17.68 6.78 -14.72
CA ILE A 234 18.25 7.57 -15.82
C ILE A 234 17.07 8.06 -16.63
N ASN A 235 16.94 9.37 -16.79
CA ASN A 235 15.83 9.93 -17.55
C ASN A 235 16.13 10.05 -19.05
N GLN A 236 15.15 10.49 -19.84
CA GLN A 236 15.24 10.68 -21.28
C GLN A 236 16.37 11.64 -21.74
N ASP A 237 16.85 12.50 -20.85
CA ASP A 237 17.94 13.46 -21.12
C ASP A 237 19.32 12.93 -20.63
N ASN A 238 19.39 11.65 -20.29
CA ASN A 238 20.54 10.98 -19.69
C ASN A 238 20.98 11.57 -18.33
N THR A 239 20.10 12.22 -17.62
CA THR A 239 20.37 12.65 -16.24
C THR A 239 20.16 11.47 -15.31
N SER A 240 21.15 11.21 -14.45
CA SER A 240 21.11 10.11 -13.49
C SER A 240 20.69 10.61 -12.11
N TYR A 241 19.76 9.89 -11.49
CA TYR A 241 19.30 10.11 -10.12
C TYR A 241 19.53 8.84 -9.31
N GLN A 242 19.81 9.02 -8.02
CA GLN A 242 19.92 7.94 -7.04
C GLN A 242 18.98 8.24 -5.87
N PRO A 243 17.68 7.90 -5.98
CA PRO A 243 16.76 8.09 -4.88
C PRO A 243 17.16 7.20 -3.69
N ASP A 244 17.18 7.78 -2.50
CA ASP A 244 17.34 7.01 -1.27
C ASP A 244 16.09 6.22 -0.94
N GLU A 245 14.92 6.76 -1.34
CA GLU A 245 13.62 6.15 -1.08
C GLU A 245 12.71 6.21 -2.31
N PHE A 246 12.06 5.08 -2.59
CA PHE A 246 10.94 4.93 -3.51
C PHE A 246 9.69 4.71 -2.67
N TYR A 247 8.63 5.47 -2.89
CA TYR A 247 7.46 5.45 -2.01
C TYR A 247 6.25 4.76 -2.61
N CYS A 248 5.95 5.02 -3.88
CA CYS A 248 4.72 4.57 -4.51
C CYS A 248 4.87 4.37 -6.01
N ILE A 249 3.98 3.52 -6.55
CA ILE A 249 3.81 3.30 -7.98
C ILE A 249 2.32 3.25 -8.31
N ALA A 250 1.93 3.75 -9.49
CA ALA A 250 0.56 3.69 -9.97
C ALA A 250 0.53 3.53 -11.50
N GLU A 251 -0.29 2.62 -11.99
CA GLU A 251 -0.58 2.47 -13.43
C GLU A 251 -1.67 3.46 -13.82
N ASP A 252 -1.45 4.17 -14.93
CA ASP A 252 -2.46 5.03 -15.49
C ASP A 252 -3.31 4.31 -16.56
N LEU A 253 -4.37 4.95 -17.04
CA LEU A 253 -5.30 4.32 -18.00
C LEU A 253 -4.68 4.03 -19.38
N ASN A 254 -3.46 4.50 -19.62
CA ASN A 254 -2.67 4.19 -20.83
C ASN A 254 -1.69 3.04 -20.61
N GLY A 255 -1.64 2.44 -19.41
CA GLY A 255 -0.68 1.41 -19.05
C GLY A 255 0.71 1.96 -18.74
N GLN A 256 0.87 3.26 -18.51
CA GLN A 256 2.11 3.86 -18.06
C GLN A 256 2.21 3.79 -16.54
N VAL A 257 3.42 3.62 -16.00
CA VAL A 257 3.61 3.52 -14.55
C VAL A 257 4.30 4.76 -14.01
N TRP A 258 3.61 5.44 -13.11
CA TRP A 258 4.09 6.63 -12.40
C TRP A 258 4.78 6.21 -11.11
N VAL A 259 5.96 6.77 -10.86
CA VAL A 259 6.85 6.39 -9.75
C VAL A 259 7.12 7.60 -8.86
N GLY A 260 6.76 7.50 -7.59
CA GLY A 260 7.03 8.53 -6.58
C GLY A 260 8.28 8.19 -5.75
N THR A 261 9.19 9.17 -5.64
CA THR A 261 10.44 9.06 -4.90
C THR A 261 10.68 10.27 -4.00
N ASN A 262 11.75 10.23 -3.18
CA ASN A 262 12.22 11.40 -2.44
C ASN A 262 12.84 12.51 -3.32
N LEU A 263 13.14 12.21 -4.59
CA LEU A 263 13.71 13.16 -5.55
C LEU A 263 12.72 13.68 -6.59
N GLY A 264 11.47 13.24 -6.55
CA GLY A 264 10.43 13.68 -7.45
C GLY A 264 9.63 12.55 -8.09
N LEU A 265 8.94 12.93 -9.14
CA LEU A 265 8.04 12.09 -9.93
C LEU A 265 8.74 11.61 -11.19
N PHE A 266 8.64 10.30 -11.47
CA PHE A 266 9.18 9.67 -12.68
C PHE A 266 8.11 8.82 -13.34
N LEU A 267 8.30 8.56 -14.64
CA LEU A 267 7.39 7.80 -15.47
C LEU A 267 8.12 6.63 -16.13
N ILE A 268 7.51 5.47 -16.13
CA ILE A 268 7.85 4.31 -16.94
C ILE A 268 6.85 4.27 -18.10
N PRO A 269 7.22 4.73 -19.29
CA PRO A 269 6.26 4.91 -20.38
C PRO A 269 5.77 3.60 -20.97
N ASP A 270 6.62 2.57 -20.99
CA ASP A 270 6.30 1.21 -21.41
C ASP A 270 6.96 0.21 -20.46
N PRO A 271 6.23 -0.33 -19.48
CA PRO A 271 6.76 -1.28 -18.51
C PRO A 271 7.31 -2.58 -19.12
N THR A 272 6.88 -2.96 -20.31
CA THR A 272 7.39 -4.17 -20.99
C THR A 272 8.87 -4.03 -21.36
N THR A 273 9.36 -2.80 -21.54
CA THR A 273 10.76 -2.47 -21.84
C THR A 273 11.63 -2.37 -20.60
N PHE A 274 11.06 -2.49 -19.40
CA PHE A 274 11.76 -2.32 -18.14
C PHE A 274 12.94 -3.29 -17.95
N PHE A 275 12.94 -4.41 -18.65
CA PHE A 275 14.03 -5.39 -18.65
C PHE A 275 15.19 -5.03 -19.60
N ASP A 276 15.01 -4.06 -20.49
CA ASP A 276 15.99 -3.72 -21.51
C ASP A 276 17.15 -2.91 -20.95
N ASN A 277 18.36 -3.16 -21.44
CA ASN A 277 19.54 -2.38 -21.05
C ASN A 277 19.48 -0.90 -21.50
N SER A 278 18.69 -0.60 -22.51
CA SER A 278 18.47 0.75 -23.05
C SER A 278 17.30 1.49 -22.39
N PHE A 279 16.65 0.87 -21.41
CA PHE A 279 15.51 1.47 -20.72
C PHE A 279 15.91 2.75 -20.00
N ASN A 280 15.12 3.80 -20.20
CA ASN A 280 15.19 5.06 -19.47
C ASN A 280 13.81 5.41 -18.93
N TYR A 281 13.80 6.00 -17.74
CA TYR A 281 12.62 6.65 -17.21
C TYR A 281 12.36 7.97 -17.97
N GLU A 282 11.13 8.46 -17.88
CA GLU A 282 10.79 9.81 -18.31
C GLU A 282 10.51 10.70 -17.09
N GLN A 283 10.87 11.96 -17.21
CA GLN A 283 10.37 13.04 -16.35
C GLN A 283 9.59 14.00 -17.23
N VAL A 284 8.32 14.16 -16.90
CA VAL A 284 7.44 15.06 -17.64
C VAL A 284 7.97 16.49 -17.50
N LYS A 285 8.05 17.22 -18.61
CA LYS A 285 8.49 18.62 -18.66
C LYS A 285 7.30 19.57 -18.76
N ILE A 286 7.24 20.55 -17.88
CA ILE A 286 6.25 21.62 -17.92
C ILE A 286 6.91 22.90 -18.37
N ASN A 287 6.34 23.54 -19.39
CA ASN A 287 6.81 24.82 -19.89
C ASN A 287 6.65 25.91 -18.83
N ARG A 288 7.68 26.74 -18.65
CA ARG A 288 7.67 27.84 -17.66
C ARG A 288 6.67 28.93 -17.98
N ASN A 289 6.23 29.08 -19.23
CA ASN A 289 5.30 30.10 -19.69
C ASN A 289 5.76 31.55 -19.36
N ASP A 290 7.04 31.77 -19.13
CA ASP A 290 7.70 33.05 -18.83
C ASP A 290 8.34 33.71 -20.05
N GLY A 291 8.14 33.14 -21.24
CA GLY A 291 8.73 33.58 -22.48
C GLY A 291 10.19 33.13 -22.72
N SER A 292 10.78 32.41 -21.80
CA SER A 292 12.17 31.86 -21.92
C SER A 292 12.27 30.67 -22.88
N GLY A 293 11.15 29.99 -23.17
CA GLY A 293 11.13 28.72 -23.91
C GLY A 293 11.74 27.56 -23.14
N LEU A 294 11.98 27.73 -21.83
CA LEU A 294 12.49 26.69 -20.94
C LEU A 294 11.35 25.88 -20.31
N ALA A 295 11.67 24.66 -19.91
CA ALA A 295 10.77 23.77 -19.18
C ALA A 295 11.46 23.26 -17.92
N ASP A 296 10.67 23.01 -16.88
CA ASP A 296 11.11 22.34 -15.66
C ASP A 296 10.52 20.93 -15.62
N TYR A 297 11.19 20.02 -14.92
CA TYR A 297 10.64 18.71 -14.65
C TYR A 297 9.52 18.80 -13.60
N LEU A 298 8.39 18.19 -13.90
CA LEU A 298 7.24 18.12 -13.00
C LEU A 298 7.65 17.54 -11.64
N LEU A 299 7.34 18.29 -10.56
CA LEU A 299 7.58 17.92 -9.17
C LEU A 299 9.03 17.46 -8.89
N SER A 300 10.02 17.97 -9.63
CA SER A 300 11.43 17.67 -9.37
C SER A 300 11.85 18.15 -7.99
N GLY A 301 12.44 17.25 -7.19
CA GLY A 301 12.87 17.53 -5.81
C GLY A 301 11.74 17.54 -4.78
N VAL A 302 10.51 17.25 -5.17
CA VAL A 302 9.37 17.07 -4.26
C VAL A 302 9.27 15.61 -3.85
N SER A 303 9.21 15.32 -2.55
CA SER A 303 9.04 13.96 -2.05
C SER A 303 7.59 13.48 -2.21
N ILE A 304 7.38 12.44 -3.01
CA ILE A 304 6.06 11.94 -3.41
C ILE A 304 5.66 10.72 -2.58
N ASN A 305 4.63 10.84 -1.74
CA ASN A 305 4.18 9.76 -0.85
C ASN A 305 3.20 8.78 -1.49
N CYS A 306 2.26 9.29 -2.27
CA CYS A 306 1.18 8.49 -2.87
C CYS A 306 0.71 9.08 -4.19
N ILE A 307 0.22 8.20 -5.06
CA ILE A 307 -0.32 8.56 -6.38
C ILE A 307 -1.62 7.78 -6.58
N THR A 308 -2.64 8.46 -7.07
CA THR A 308 -3.89 7.82 -7.51
C THR A 308 -4.30 8.38 -8.87
N ILE A 309 -4.86 7.51 -9.71
CA ILE A 309 -5.32 7.85 -11.06
C ILE A 309 -6.85 7.89 -11.05
N ASP A 310 -7.43 8.99 -11.49
CA ASP A 310 -8.89 9.10 -11.57
C ASP A 310 -9.45 8.62 -12.92
N GLY A 311 -10.77 8.52 -13.00
CA GLY A 311 -11.47 8.06 -14.20
C GLY A 311 -11.27 8.91 -15.46
N ALA A 312 -10.68 10.10 -15.34
CA ALA A 312 -10.27 10.97 -16.44
C ALA A 312 -8.77 10.88 -16.75
N ASN A 313 -8.09 9.87 -16.20
CA ASN A 313 -6.65 9.66 -16.29
C ASN A 313 -5.82 10.79 -15.68
N ARG A 314 -6.39 11.66 -14.83
CA ARG A 314 -5.63 12.69 -14.11
C ARG A 314 -4.90 12.04 -12.94
N LYS A 315 -3.77 12.63 -12.55
CA LYS A 315 -2.92 12.13 -11.47
C LYS A 315 -3.13 13.00 -10.23
N TRP A 316 -3.62 12.37 -9.17
CA TRP A 316 -3.66 12.94 -7.83
C TRP A 316 -2.40 12.51 -7.10
N ILE A 317 -1.58 13.47 -6.71
CA ILE A 317 -0.23 13.22 -6.17
C ILE A 317 -0.12 13.84 -4.79
N GLY A 318 -0.01 12.99 -3.78
CA GLY A 318 0.22 13.39 -2.40
C GLY A 318 1.69 13.44 -2.07
N THR A 319 2.09 14.52 -1.40
CA THR A 319 3.49 14.79 -1.06
C THR A 319 3.77 14.63 0.44
N HIS A 320 5.05 14.57 0.78
CA HIS A 320 5.47 14.51 2.18
C HIS A 320 5.23 15.82 2.94
N SER A 321 5.34 16.98 2.27
CA SER A 321 5.27 18.27 2.95
C SER A 321 4.75 19.43 2.10
N ASP A 322 4.34 19.15 0.87
CA ASP A 322 3.99 20.18 -0.12
C ASP A 322 2.53 20.03 -0.61
N GLY A 323 1.67 19.40 0.17
CA GLY A 323 0.25 19.28 -0.11
C GLY A 323 -0.11 18.24 -1.17
N LEU A 324 -1.21 18.50 -1.86
CA LEU A 324 -1.84 17.61 -2.84
C LEU A 324 -1.89 18.29 -4.21
N TYR A 325 -1.40 17.59 -5.22
CA TYR A 325 -1.42 18.05 -6.60
C TYR A 325 -2.44 17.29 -7.44
N LEU A 326 -3.12 17.99 -8.31
CA LEU A 326 -3.92 17.43 -9.41
C LEU A 326 -3.25 17.79 -10.73
N ILE A 327 -2.82 16.79 -11.46
CA ILE A 327 -2.11 16.91 -12.73
C ILE A 327 -2.99 16.36 -13.86
N SER A 328 -2.90 16.99 -15.04
CA SER A 328 -3.61 16.57 -16.25
C SER A 328 -3.30 15.13 -16.67
N ALA A 329 -4.13 14.58 -17.54
CA ALA A 329 -4.00 13.20 -18.02
C ALA A 329 -2.65 12.92 -18.70
N ASP A 330 -2.13 13.91 -19.44
CA ASP A 330 -0.84 13.84 -20.13
C ASP A 330 0.36 14.32 -19.27
N GLY A 331 0.09 14.76 -18.04
CA GLY A 331 1.11 15.27 -17.12
C GLY A 331 1.62 16.67 -17.44
N GLN A 332 1.12 17.35 -18.49
CA GLN A 332 1.66 18.62 -18.98
C GLN A 332 1.15 19.86 -18.25
N GLU A 333 0.07 19.71 -17.48
CA GLU A 333 -0.58 20.82 -16.77
C GLU A 333 -0.80 20.48 -15.30
N MET A 334 -0.36 21.36 -14.42
CA MET A 334 -0.78 21.36 -13.02
C MET A 334 -2.14 22.05 -12.92
N ILE A 335 -3.20 21.24 -12.75
CA ILE A 335 -4.59 21.74 -12.69
C ILE A 335 -4.84 22.44 -11.36
N HIS A 336 -4.45 21.81 -10.26
CA HIS A 336 -4.57 22.35 -8.91
C HIS A 336 -3.40 21.93 -8.02
N HIS A 337 -3.09 22.80 -7.07
CA HIS A 337 -2.21 22.52 -5.95
C HIS A 337 -2.94 22.94 -4.67
N PHE A 338 -3.22 22.00 -3.79
CA PHE A 338 -3.96 22.20 -2.55
C PHE A 338 -3.00 22.16 -1.37
N THR A 339 -3.04 23.21 -0.56
CA THR A 339 -2.24 23.34 0.67
C THR A 339 -3.14 23.71 1.85
N THR A 340 -2.61 23.66 3.07
CA THR A 340 -3.34 24.12 4.25
C THR A 340 -3.69 25.60 4.22
N ASP A 341 -3.04 26.38 3.36
CA ASP A 341 -3.24 27.83 3.28
C ASP A 341 -4.43 28.18 2.36
N ASP A 342 -4.78 27.32 1.42
CA ASP A 342 -5.77 27.59 0.37
C ASP A 342 -6.87 26.54 0.22
N SER A 343 -6.83 25.48 1.03
CA SER A 343 -7.79 24.38 0.96
C SER A 343 -8.12 23.82 2.35
N PRO A 344 -9.19 22.99 2.49
CA PRO A 344 -9.58 22.43 3.77
C PRO A 344 -8.75 21.21 4.22
N ILE A 345 -7.63 20.87 3.55
CA ILE A 345 -6.76 19.79 4.01
C ILE A 345 -6.14 20.15 5.37
N LEU A 346 -6.01 19.16 6.25
CA LEU A 346 -5.53 19.38 7.62
C LEU A 346 -4.01 19.42 7.74
N SER A 347 -3.31 18.93 6.72
CA SER A 347 -1.84 18.85 6.68
C SER A 347 -1.35 18.88 5.23
N ASN A 348 -0.17 19.45 5.01
CA ASN A 348 0.54 19.33 3.73
C ASN A 348 1.24 17.96 3.57
N THR A 349 1.24 17.13 4.60
CA THR A 349 1.64 15.72 4.48
C THR A 349 0.42 14.91 4.09
N ILE A 350 0.41 14.38 2.87
CA ILE A 350 -0.65 13.52 2.36
C ILE A 350 -0.19 12.08 2.47
N GLN A 351 -0.89 11.30 3.30
CA GLN A 351 -0.50 9.94 3.63
C GLN A 351 -1.01 8.91 2.61
N SER A 352 -2.24 9.07 2.17
CA SER A 352 -2.90 8.17 1.21
C SER A 352 -4.02 8.90 0.48
N ILE A 353 -4.33 8.46 -0.72
CA ILE A 353 -5.39 8.98 -1.59
C ILE A 353 -6.15 7.79 -2.18
N ALA A 354 -7.49 7.93 -2.32
CA ALA A 354 -8.34 6.95 -2.98
C ALA A 354 -9.44 7.63 -3.80
#